data_5557854450faf044d5f14c41c8d251bf
#
_entry.id   5557854450faf044d5f14c41c8d251bf
#
_cell.length_a   1.000
_cell.length_b   1.000
_cell.length_c   1.000
_cell.angle_alpha   90.00
_cell.angle_beta   90.00
_cell.angle_gamma   90.00
#
_symmetry.space_group_name_H-M   'P 1'
#
loop_
_entity.id
_entity.type
_entity.pdbx_description
1 polymer ?
#
loop_
_entity_poly.entity_id
_entity_poly.type
_entity_poly.pdbx_seq_one_letter_code
_entity_poly.pdbx_strand_id
1 'polypeptide(L)'
;DAVQHRDAQKLWYTGKTMQAEVLEKKSTDEVHLVDTSRYPVSGLNIRNDALRYFNAIALPFRRAFTKKVLVLGAPSGGETTLVKDLAKLYSCPYSFEYSRQYQEESNVNDFELDGMDYQRLVTGQFQLNRDTIADPASQGMAILDTDVMVTKVYARLGAEDVEFVGLAHELRC
;
A
#
# COMPACT_ATOMS: atom_id res chain seq x y z
N ASP A 1 27.71 2.23 5.71
CA ASP A 1 28.80 1.23 5.77
C ASP A 1 28.30 -0.08 5.20
N ALA A 2 28.63 -0.36 3.94
CA ALA A 2 28.37 -1.64 3.34
C ALA A 2 29.37 -2.66 3.95
N VAL A 3 28.87 -3.48 4.86
CA VAL A 3 29.63 -4.62 5.37
C VAL A 3 29.84 -5.59 4.19
N GLN A 4 31.03 -5.56 3.60
CA GLN A 4 31.43 -6.55 2.61
C GLN A 4 31.65 -7.88 3.33
N HIS A 5 30.68 -8.77 3.27
CA HIS A 5 30.86 -10.19 3.61
C HIS A 5 31.72 -10.86 2.53
N ARG A 6 33.04 -10.73 2.65
CA ARG A 6 33.98 -11.28 1.64
C ARG A 6 34.09 -12.81 1.66
N ASP A 7 33.62 -13.48 2.73
CA ASP A 7 33.76 -14.93 2.92
C ASP A 7 32.43 -15.69 3.05
N ALA A 8 31.29 -15.06 2.71
CA ALA A 8 30.01 -15.76 2.75
C ALA A 8 29.83 -16.60 1.48
N GLN A 9 29.66 -17.90 1.63
CA GLN A 9 29.25 -18.79 0.53
C GLN A 9 27.89 -18.32 0.02
N LYS A 10 27.79 -18.07 -1.30
CA LYS A 10 26.55 -17.65 -1.94
C LYS A 10 25.83 -18.86 -2.48
N LEU A 11 24.51 -18.90 -2.23
CA LEU A 11 23.61 -19.89 -2.78
C LEU A 11 22.74 -19.21 -3.83
N TRP A 12 22.76 -19.75 -5.05
CA TRP A 12 21.94 -19.24 -6.14
C TRP A 12 20.79 -20.18 -6.42
N TYR A 13 19.59 -19.61 -6.51
CA TYR A 13 18.38 -20.36 -6.88
C TYR A 13 17.84 -19.80 -8.19
N THR A 14 17.64 -20.66 -9.19
CA THR A 14 17.09 -20.28 -10.49
C THR A 14 16.15 -21.34 -11.02
N GLY A 15 15.08 -20.92 -11.69
CA GLY A 15 14.15 -21.82 -12.39
C GLY A 15 14.46 -22.02 -13.87
N LYS A 16 15.59 -21.49 -14.36
CA LYS A 16 15.97 -21.56 -15.78
C LYS A 16 17.32 -22.25 -15.94
N THR A 17 17.33 -23.36 -16.64
CA THR A 17 18.54 -24.17 -16.91
C THR A 17 19.69 -23.34 -17.52
N MET A 18 19.37 -22.49 -18.52
CA MET A 18 20.38 -21.61 -19.13
C MET A 18 21.02 -20.63 -18.13
N GLN A 19 20.23 -20.13 -17.14
CA GLN A 19 20.79 -19.26 -16.09
C GLN A 19 21.67 -20.05 -15.13
N ALA A 20 21.28 -21.26 -14.76
CA ALA A 20 22.07 -22.14 -13.91
C ALA A 20 23.44 -22.41 -14.55
N GLU A 21 23.49 -22.81 -15.81
CA GLU A 21 24.73 -23.06 -16.56
C GLU A 21 25.64 -21.83 -16.61
N VAL A 22 25.09 -20.63 -16.77
CA VAL A 22 25.88 -19.39 -16.78
C VAL A 22 26.45 -19.08 -15.40
N LEU A 23 25.67 -19.30 -14.34
CA LEU A 23 26.11 -19.09 -12.97
C LEU A 23 27.21 -20.09 -12.58
N GLU A 24 27.03 -21.36 -12.85
CA GLU A 24 28.03 -22.43 -12.62
C GLU A 24 29.36 -22.16 -13.34
N LYS A 25 29.32 -21.59 -14.56
CA LYS A 25 30.53 -21.23 -15.30
C LYS A 25 31.23 -19.98 -14.80
N LYS A 26 30.50 -19.07 -14.14
CA LYS A 26 31.02 -17.75 -13.72
C LYS A 26 31.36 -17.63 -12.24
N SER A 27 30.91 -18.54 -11.42
CA SER A 27 31.18 -18.53 -9.99
C SER A 27 31.45 -19.93 -9.47
N THR A 28 32.15 -20.00 -8.35
CA THR A 28 32.36 -21.23 -7.57
C THR A 28 31.25 -21.46 -6.54
N ASP A 29 30.20 -20.62 -6.59
CA ASP A 29 29.09 -20.67 -5.68
C ASP A 29 28.17 -21.85 -6.01
N GLU A 30 27.40 -22.30 -5.03
CA GLU A 30 26.43 -23.38 -5.20
C GLU A 30 25.19 -22.88 -5.95
N VAL A 31 24.79 -23.58 -7.02
CA VAL A 31 23.64 -23.24 -7.86
C VAL A 31 22.56 -24.32 -7.74
N HIS A 32 21.37 -23.92 -7.34
CA HIS A 32 20.21 -24.80 -7.24
C HIS A 32 19.19 -24.50 -8.33
N LEU A 33 18.93 -25.51 -9.18
CA LEU A 33 17.83 -25.42 -10.13
C LEU A 33 16.50 -25.74 -9.44
N VAL A 34 15.58 -24.77 -9.40
CA VAL A 34 14.27 -24.92 -8.80
C VAL A 34 13.26 -25.40 -9.84
N ASP A 35 12.52 -26.46 -9.53
CA ASP A 35 11.40 -26.90 -10.36
C ASP A 35 10.25 -25.88 -10.31
N THR A 36 10.14 -25.09 -11.37
CA THR A 36 9.09 -24.07 -11.52
C THR A 36 7.79 -24.61 -12.12
N SER A 37 7.73 -25.90 -12.49
CA SER A 37 6.51 -26.51 -13.06
C SER A 37 5.33 -26.50 -12.09
N ARG A 38 5.63 -26.56 -10.78
CA ARG A 38 4.63 -26.49 -9.71
C ARG A 38 4.00 -25.09 -9.54
N TYR A 39 4.66 -24.06 -10.09
CA TYR A 39 4.22 -22.67 -9.97
C TYR A 39 4.22 -22.03 -11.37
N PRO A 40 3.18 -22.26 -12.18
CA PRO A 40 3.15 -21.84 -13.58
C PRO A 40 2.95 -20.33 -13.75
N VAL A 41 3.37 -19.53 -12.76
CA VAL A 41 3.25 -18.08 -12.76
C VAL A 41 4.64 -17.45 -12.73
N SER A 42 4.93 -16.63 -13.74
CA SER A 42 6.19 -15.88 -13.80
C SER A 42 6.00 -14.45 -13.29
N GLY A 43 7.10 -13.80 -12.91
CA GLY A 43 7.07 -12.38 -12.58
C GLY A 43 6.57 -11.49 -13.73
N LEU A 44 6.72 -11.94 -14.99
CA LEU A 44 6.16 -11.25 -16.15
C LEU A 44 4.64 -11.36 -16.20
N ASN A 45 4.08 -12.54 -15.91
CA ASN A 45 2.64 -12.73 -15.82
C ASN A 45 2.03 -11.80 -14.75
N ILE A 46 2.65 -11.73 -13.55
CA ILE A 46 2.20 -10.86 -12.47
C ILE A 46 2.26 -9.38 -12.89
N ARG A 47 3.35 -8.94 -13.52
CA ARG A 47 3.47 -7.53 -13.96
C ARG A 47 2.45 -7.15 -15.04
N ASN A 48 2.11 -8.08 -15.92
CA ASN A 48 1.14 -7.84 -17.00
C ASN A 48 -0.31 -7.86 -16.50
N ASP A 49 -0.63 -8.73 -15.54
CA ASP A 49 -1.99 -8.85 -14.98
C ASP A 49 -1.91 -9.29 -13.51
N ALA A 50 -1.64 -8.31 -12.65
CA ALA A 50 -1.47 -8.56 -11.21
C ALA A 50 -2.77 -9.05 -10.54
N LEU A 51 -3.94 -8.59 -11.00
CA LEU A 51 -5.22 -9.01 -10.42
C LEU A 51 -5.48 -10.48 -10.66
N ARG A 52 -5.27 -10.96 -11.89
CA ARG A 52 -5.43 -12.37 -12.24
C ARG A 52 -4.52 -13.30 -11.44
N TYR A 53 -3.31 -12.86 -11.17
CA TYR A 53 -2.28 -13.64 -10.48
C TYR A 53 -2.05 -13.21 -9.03
N PHE A 54 -2.97 -12.44 -8.45
CA PHE A 54 -2.78 -11.82 -7.14
C PHE A 54 -2.46 -12.83 -6.04
N ASN A 55 -3.11 -13.97 -6.05
CA ASN A 55 -2.88 -15.03 -5.07
C ASN A 55 -1.50 -15.72 -5.20
N ALA A 56 -0.84 -15.58 -6.34
CA ALA A 56 0.53 -16.04 -6.53
C ALA A 56 1.59 -15.04 -6.02
N ILE A 57 1.19 -13.84 -5.63
CA ILE A 57 2.07 -12.83 -5.06
C ILE A 57 2.23 -13.12 -3.57
N ALA A 58 3.47 -13.20 -3.09
CA ALA A 58 3.74 -13.37 -1.66
C ALA A 58 3.19 -12.18 -0.86
N LEU A 59 2.56 -12.46 0.30
CA LEU A 59 1.83 -11.49 1.12
C LEU A 59 2.56 -10.15 1.33
N PRO A 60 3.85 -10.11 1.67
CA PRO A 60 4.54 -8.84 1.90
C PRO A 60 4.58 -7.90 0.68
N PHE A 61 4.44 -8.46 -0.54
CA PHE A 61 4.51 -7.71 -1.79
C PHE A 61 3.14 -7.35 -2.35
N ARG A 62 2.05 -7.95 -1.86
CA ARG A 62 0.69 -7.75 -2.39
C ARG A 62 0.27 -6.29 -2.40
N ARG A 63 0.60 -5.53 -1.35
CA ARG A 63 0.27 -4.11 -1.24
C ARG A 63 0.76 -3.27 -2.43
N ALA A 64 1.90 -3.64 -3.03
CA ALA A 64 2.44 -2.94 -4.21
C ALA A 64 1.63 -3.18 -5.49
N PHE A 65 0.85 -4.26 -5.52
CA PHE A 65 0.02 -4.66 -6.66
C PHE A 65 -1.47 -4.44 -6.41
N THR A 66 -1.87 -4.04 -5.19
CA THR A 66 -3.26 -3.71 -4.87
C THR A 66 -3.66 -2.44 -5.61
N LYS A 67 -4.74 -2.51 -6.39
CA LYS A 67 -5.35 -1.35 -7.03
C LYS A 67 -6.09 -0.53 -5.98
N LYS A 68 -5.79 0.74 -5.92
CA LYS A 68 -6.40 1.70 -5.01
C LYS A 68 -7.45 2.48 -5.78
N VAL A 69 -8.67 2.44 -5.30
CA VAL A 69 -9.78 3.24 -5.83
C VAL A 69 -10.10 4.30 -4.80
N LEU A 70 -9.74 5.53 -5.10
CA LEU A 70 -10.00 6.68 -4.23
C LEU A 70 -11.32 7.32 -4.65
N VAL A 71 -12.23 7.48 -3.70
CA VAL A 71 -13.49 8.20 -3.88
C VAL A 71 -13.36 9.56 -3.22
N LEU A 72 -13.58 10.61 -4.00
CA LEU A 72 -13.55 12.00 -3.56
C LEU A 72 -14.80 12.72 -4.03
N GLY A 73 -15.31 13.65 -3.23
CA GLY A 73 -16.44 14.46 -3.60
C GLY A 73 -16.60 15.69 -2.69
N ALA A 74 -17.70 16.41 -2.90
CA ALA A 74 -18.08 17.52 -2.04
C ALA A 74 -18.67 17.00 -0.73
N PRO A 75 -18.53 17.72 0.40
CA PRO A 75 -19.15 17.33 1.66
C PRO A 75 -20.63 16.95 1.49
N SER A 76 -21.03 15.81 2.08
CA SER A 76 -22.36 15.24 1.97
C SER A 76 -22.80 14.76 0.58
N GLY A 77 -21.83 14.52 -0.35
CA GLY A 77 -22.10 14.02 -1.70
C GLY A 77 -22.44 12.52 -1.78
N GLY A 78 -22.33 11.78 -0.66
CA GLY A 78 -22.66 10.35 -0.61
C GLY A 78 -21.45 9.43 -0.82
N GLU A 79 -20.23 9.96 -0.75
CA GLU A 79 -18.97 9.25 -0.97
C GLU A 79 -18.88 8.00 -0.10
N THR A 80 -19.12 8.13 1.19
CA THR A 80 -19.06 7.00 2.15
C THR A 80 -20.05 5.88 1.79
N THR A 81 -21.24 6.23 1.30
CA THR A 81 -22.21 5.24 0.84
C THR A 81 -21.68 4.54 -0.40
N LEU A 82 -21.18 5.29 -1.38
CA LEU A 82 -20.58 4.75 -2.59
C LEU A 82 -19.39 3.83 -2.29
N VAL A 83 -18.50 4.25 -1.37
CA VAL A 83 -17.35 3.44 -0.92
C VAL A 83 -17.80 2.09 -0.38
N LYS A 84 -18.79 2.08 0.52
CA LYS A 84 -19.34 0.84 1.11
C LYS A 84 -20.01 -0.05 0.05
N ASP A 85 -20.74 0.53 -0.87
CA ASP A 85 -21.43 -0.21 -1.94
C ASP A 85 -20.41 -0.81 -2.93
N LEU A 86 -19.39 -0.05 -3.32
CA LEU A 86 -18.30 -0.56 -4.16
C LEU A 86 -17.52 -1.66 -3.45
N ALA A 87 -17.16 -1.48 -2.19
CA ALA A 87 -16.44 -2.48 -1.40
C ALA A 87 -17.23 -3.79 -1.31
N LYS A 88 -18.55 -3.70 -1.09
CA LYS A 88 -19.45 -4.85 -1.08
C LYS A 88 -19.56 -5.50 -2.47
N LEU A 89 -19.70 -4.70 -3.53
CA LEU A 89 -19.81 -5.18 -4.90
C LEU A 89 -18.57 -5.96 -5.33
N TYR A 90 -17.39 -5.45 -5.01
CA TYR A 90 -16.12 -6.05 -5.39
C TYR A 90 -15.54 -6.99 -4.33
N SER A 91 -16.23 -7.16 -3.19
CA SER A 91 -15.78 -8.00 -2.06
C SER A 91 -14.36 -7.66 -1.63
N CYS A 92 -14.04 -6.37 -1.51
CA CYS A 92 -12.73 -5.87 -1.15
C CYS A 92 -12.79 -4.97 0.09
N PRO A 93 -11.67 -4.80 0.83
CA PRO A 93 -11.62 -3.91 1.98
C PRO A 93 -11.79 -2.45 1.57
N TYR A 94 -12.26 -1.64 2.51
CA TYR A 94 -12.35 -0.20 2.35
C TYR A 94 -11.86 0.54 3.60
N SER A 95 -11.33 1.74 3.42
CA SER A 95 -11.11 2.69 4.49
C SER A 95 -12.26 3.69 4.56
N PHE A 96 -12.49 4.20 5.75
CA PHE A 96 -13.42 5.30 5.99
C PHE A 96 -12.67 6.61 6.19
N GLU A 97 -13.39 7.72 6.27
CA GLU A 97 -12.84 9.03 6.58
C GLU A 97 -12.46 9.10 8.06
N TYR A 98 -11.16 9.12 8.37
CA TYR A 98 -10.64 9.06 9.74
C TYR A 98 -11.06 10.28 10.59
N SER A 99 -11.27 11.44 9.96
CA SER A 99 -11.67 12.66 10.65
C SER A 99 -12.95 12.49 11.48
N ARG A 100 -13.92 11.71 10.98
CA ARG A 100 -15.16 11.45 11.70
C ARG A 100 -14.92 10.68 13.00
N GLN A 101 -14.13 9.62 12.93
CA GLN A 101 -13.77 8.86 14.12
C GLN A 101 -13.00 9.73 15.12
N TYR A 102 -12.01 10.48 14.63
CA TYR A 102 -11.21 11.35 15.46
C TYR A 102 -12.05 12.40 16.21
N GLN A 103 -12.98 13.04 15.52
CA GLN A 103 -13.88 14.05 16.09
C GLN A 103 -14.82 13.46 17.14
N GLU A 104 -15.36 12.26 16.88
CA GLU A 104 -16.20 11.56 17.87
C GLU A 104 -15.39 11.18 19.13
N GLU A 105 -14.19 10.63 18.97
CA GLU A 105 -13.32 10.20 20.08
C GLU A 105 -12.77 11.38 20.90
N SER A 106 -12.44 12.49 20.23
CA SER A 106 -11.87 13.68 20.87
C SER A 106 -12.92 14.70 21.31
N ASN A 107 -14.19 14.50 20.92
CA ASN A 107 -15.30 15.42 21.15
C ASN A 107 -15.00 16.85 20.68
N VAL A 108 -14.43 16.99 19.48
CA VAL A 108 -14.09 18.26 18.83
C VAL A 108 -14.86 18.42 17.51
N ASN A 109 -15.20 19.66 17.17
CA ASN A 109 -15.86 19.99 15.91
C ASN A 109 -14.87 20.55 14.89
N ASP A 110 -15.26 20.61 13.60
CA ASP A 110 -14.42 21.12 12.52
C ASP A 110 -13.78 22.49 12.80
N PHE A 111 -14.51 23.37 13.47
CA PHE A 111 -14.06 24.73 13.78
C PHE A 111 -13.10 24.82 14.99
N GLU A 112 -12.93 23.72 15.71
CA GLU A 112 -12.08 23.63 16.91
C GLU A 112 -10.76 22.92 16.61
N LEU A 113 -10.59 22.39 15.40
CA LEU A 113 -9.38 21.68 15.00
C LEU A 113 -8.19 22.62 14.90
N ASP A 114 -7.13 22.31 15.62
CA ASP A 114 -5.86 23.02 15.57
C ASP A 114 -4.83 22.34 14.64
N GLY A 115 -3.65 22.94 14.53
CA GLY A 115 -2.56 22.40 13.69
C GLY A 115 -2.10 21.01 14.11
N MET A 116 -2.14 20.69 15.41
CA MET A 116 -1.78 19.35 15.91
C MET A 116 -2.86 18.33 15.58
N ASP A 117 -4.11 18.74 15.61
CA ASP A 117 -5.22 17.86 15.21
C ASP A 117 -5.11 17.50 13.73
N TYR A 118 -4.81 18.46 12.87
CA TYR A 118 -4.58 18.17 11.44
C TYR A 118 -3.41 17.24 11.21
N GLN A 119 -2.33 17.32 12.00
CA GLN A 119 -1.22 16.35 11.92
C GLN A 119 -1.66 14.94 12.31
N ARG A 120 -2.49 14.82 13.36
CA ARG A 120 -3.08 13.54 13.79
C ARG A 120 -4.02 12.98 12.72
N LEU A 121 -4.87 13.84 12.14
CA LEU A 121 -5.77 13.46 11.07
C LEU A 121 -5.03 12.92 9.83
N VAL A 122 -3.97 13.60 9.39
CA VAL A 122 -3.12 13.15 8.28
C VAL A 122 -2.46 11.81 8.59
N THR A 123 -1.91 11.65 9.78
CA THR A 123 -1.24 10.42 10.20
C THR A 123 -2.24 9.26 10.32
N GLY A 124 -3.38 9.49 10.94
CA GLY A 124 -4.43 8.50 11.12
C GLY A 124 -5.02 8.04 9.80
N GLN A 125 -5.36 8.97 8.90
CA GLN A 125 -5.86 8.62 7.57
C GLN A 125 -4.83 7.82 6.76
N PHE A 126 -3.56 8.23 6.81
CA PHE A 126 -2.49 7.47 6.15
C PHE A 126 -2.39 6.03 6.68
N GLN A 127 -2.37 5.87 8.00
CA GLN A 127 -2.26 4.54 8.60
C GLN A 127 -3.47 3.67 8.24
N LEU A 128 -4.68 4.22 8.31
CA LEU A 128 -5.91 3.54 7.95
C LEU A 128 -5.91 3.09 6.48
N ASN A 129 -5.53 3.98 5.56
CA ASN A 129 -5.44 3.66 4.14
C ASN A 129 -4.37 2.59 3.88
N ARG A 130 -3.20 2.70 4.51
CA ARG A 130 -2.11 1.74 4.40
C ARG A 130 -2.52 0.35 4.87
N ASP A 131 -3.21 0.25 6.00
CA ASP A 131 -3.67 -1.01 6.57
C ASP A 131 -4.75 -1.64 5.68
N THR A 132 -5.66 -0.82 5.16
CA THR A 132 -6.68 -1.26 4.19
C THR A 132 -6.05 -1.82 2.91
N ILE A 133 -5.03 -1.15 2.36
CA ILE A 133 -4.31 -1.61 1.16
C ILE A 133 -3.55 -2.92 1.43
N ALA A 134 -3.03 -3.08 2.64
CA ALA A 134 -2.26 -4.25 3.05
C ALA A 134 -3.14 -5.42 3.53
N ASP A 135 -4.44 -5.23 3.65
CA ASP A 135 -5.38 -6.25 4.12
C ASP A 135 -5.28 -7.52 3.25
N PRO A 136 -5.04 -8.69 3.85
CA PRO A 136 -5.02 -9.96 3.11
C PRO A 136 -6.31 -10.25 2.33
N ALA A 137 -7.45 -9.69 2.76
CA ALA A 137 -8.73 -9.83 2.09
C ALA A 137 -8.85 -8.97 0.82
N SER A 138 -7.84 -8.14 0.49
CA SER A 138 -7.92 -7.16 -0.61
C SER A 138 -8.11 -7.79 -1.99
N GLN A 139 -7.77 -9.04 -2.20
CA GLN A 139 -7.83 -9.72 -3.50
C GLN A 139 -7.33 -8.85 -4.69
N GLY A 140 -6.46 -7.88 -4.40
CA GLY A 140 -5.87 -6.97 -5.37
C GLY A 140 -6.59 -5.64 -5.56
N MET A 141 -7.60 -5.31 -4.74
CA MET A 141 -8.31 -4.03 -4.78
C MET A 141 -8.62 -3.54 -3.36
N ALA A 142 -8.54 -2.22 -3.15
CA ALA A 142 -8.98 -1.53 -1.94
C ALA A 142 -9.70 -0.23 -2.32
N ILE A 143 -10.80 0.08 -1.65
CA ILE A 143 -11.56 1.32 -1.85
C ILE A 143 -11.23 2.27 -0.69
N LEU A 144 -10.89 3.50 -1.00
CA LEU A 144 -10.48 4.49 -0.01
C LEU A 144 -11.48 5.65 -0.01
N ASP A 145 -12.06 5.92 1.16
CA ASP A 145 -12.90 7.10 1.41
C ASP A 145 -11.99 8.22 1.89
N THR A 146 -11.57 9.05 0.97
CA THR A 146 -10.60 10.13 1.16
C THR A 146 -9.12 9.70 1.22
N ASP A 147 -8.25 10.70 1.17
CA ASP A 147 -6.79 10.58 1.20
C ASP A 147 -6.19 11.72 2.02
N VAL A 148 -4.97 11.51 2.49
CA VAL A 148 -4.19 12.51 3.25
C VAL A 148 -4.03 13.85 2.52
N MET A 149 -4.08 13.85 1.19
CA MET A 149 -3.99 15.09 0.40
C MET A 149 -5.22 15.98 0.60
N VAL A 150 -6.39 15.39 0.75
CA VAL A 150 -7.64 16.12 1.05
C VAL A 150 -7.54 16.76 2.43
N THR A 151 -7.11 16.00 3.44
CA THR A 151 -6.90 16.52 4.80
C THR A 151 -5.90 17.69 4.80
N LYS A 152 -4.81 17.61 4.01
CA LYS A 152 -3.85 18.72 3.86
C LYS A 152 -4.45 19.97 3.20
N VAL A 153 -5.38 19.80 2.27
CA VAL A 153 -6.09 20.94 1.67
C VAL A 153 -6.96 21.63 2.72
N TYR A 154 -7.72 20.86 3.50
CA TYR A 154 -8.54 21.41 4.58
C TYR A 154 -7.69 22.08 5.66
N ALA A 155 -6.58 21.51 6.04
CA ALA A 155 -5.63 22.12 6.99
C ALA A 155 -5.15 23.50 6.54
N ARG A 156 -4.84 23.66 5.25
CA ARG A 156 -4.44 24.97 4.68
C ARG A 156 -5.56 25.99 4.63
N LEU A 157 -6.81 25.57 4.64
CA LEU A 157 -7.95 26.45 4.64
C LEU A 157 -8.40 26.82 6.05
N GLY A 158 -8.17 25.94 7.02
CA GLY A 158 -8.69 26.08 8.39
C GLY A 158 -7.66 26.51 9.45
N ALA A 159 -6.36 26.28 9.21
CA ALA A 159 -5.32 26.61 10.18
C ALA A 159 -4.16 27.37 9.52
N GLU A 160 -3.82 28.56 10.03
CA GLU A 160 -2.86 29.48 9.41
C GLU A 160 -1.42 28.98 9.39
N ASP A 161 -1.00 28.04 10.27
CA ASP A 161 0.42 27.65 10.46
C ASP A 161 0.65 26.13 10.56
N VAL A 162 0.04 25.32 9.70
CA VAL A 162 0.30 23.87 9.71
C VAL A 162 1.50 23.55 8.83
N GLU A 163 2.68 23.44 9.43
CA GLU A 163 3.86 22.87 8.76
C GLU A 163 3.77 21.34 8.70
N PHE A 164 3.43 20.79 7.55
CA PHE A 164 3.56 19.35 7.26
C PHE A 164 4.99 18.98 6.86
N VAL A 165 6.00 19.51 7.53
CA VAL A 165 7.41 19.28 7.22
C VAL A 165 7.76 17.81 7.49
N GLY A 166 8.19 17.12 6.45
CA GLY A 166 8.65 15.72 6.50
C GLY A 166 7.59 14.65 6.19
N LEU A 167 6.34 14.80 6.59
CA LEU A 167 5.27 13.85 6.30
C LEU A 167 4.88 13.78 4.80
N ALA A 168 5.15 14.83 4.04
CA ALA A 168 4.67 14.96 2.67
C ALA A 168 5.37 14.05 1.65
N HIS A 169 6.61 13.61 1.92
CA HIS A 169 7.38 12.75 1.01
C HIS A 169 7.18 11.26 1.26
N GLU A 170 6.90 10.86 2.50
CA GLU A 170 6.77 9.46 2.90
C GLU A 170 5.33 8.91 2.75
N LEU A 171 4.34 9.79 2.67
CA LEU A 171 2.92 9.45 2.64
C LEU A 171 2.33 9.30 1.22
N ARG A 172 3.14 8.93 0.25
CA ARG A 172 2.62 8.50 -1.06
C ARG A 172 2.22 7.03 -0.96
N CYS A 173 0.93 6.82 -0.85
CA CYS A 173 0.35 5.48 -1.04
C CYS A 173 0.39 5.05 -2.49
#